data_e4583ebffa4aeb7b568d28ae6291ab74
#
_entry.id   e4583ebffa4aeb7b568d28ae6291ab74
#
_cell.length_a   1.000
_cell.length_b   1.000
_cell.length_c   1.000
_cell.angle_alpha   90.00
_cell.angle_beta   90.00
_cell.angle_gamma   90.00
#
_symmetry.space_group_name_H-M   'P 1'
#
loop_
_entity.id
_entity.type
_entity.pdbx_description
1 polymer ?
#
loop_
_entity_poly.entity_id
_entity_poly.type
_entity_poly.pdbx_seq_one_letter_code
_entity_poly.pdbx_strand_id
1 'polypeptide(L)'
;MDILDYSVIAIYLITLLVIGFSLRGQQSKKDYFLAGRSLSWKPLLLSVMATQLSAVSFISAPAFVGFREGGGLIWLSYELAVPLAMLLLITTVLPTLYRSGVVSIYDYLERRFSTSTRICISVVFQFSRAFATGIMVYALSIILQGTMQVSSTHAILLIGVITILYSLQGGMKAVVYGDAVQMVVIVLGTAICIAFGLNALGGWEHFLQLLPSERVSTLNFSSLGFDGDGFGFFPMVLGGVILYASYYGCDQSEAQRALSAKSESDLKKMMLANGIFRFPITLLYCLAGLMVGTLAFNDANLLSQIPKDNP
;
A
#
# COMPACT_ATOMS: atom_id res chain seq x y z
N MET A 1 -1.71 0.11 -26.14
CA MET A 1 -1.17 -1.13 -25.53
C MET A 1 -0.97 -2.18 -26.59
N ASP A 2 0.17 -2.85 -26.55
CA ASP A 2 0.54 -3.89 -27.51
C ASP A 2 0.13 -5.27 -26.98
N ILE A 3 0.29 -6.30 -27.85
CA ILE A 3 -0.05 -7.69 -27.49
C ILE A 3 0.76 -8.20 -26.29
N LEU A 4 1.97 -7.66 -26.10
CA LEU A 4 2.84 -7.97 -24.96
C LEU A 4 2.22 -7.48 -23.66
N ASP A 5 1.68 -6.27 -23.63
CA ASP A 5 1.06 -5.67 -22.45
C ASP A 5 -0.15 -6.48 -21.97
N TYR A 6 -1.02 -6.85 -22.93
CA TYR A 6 -2.16 -7.72 -22.61
C TYR A 6 -1.74 -9.10 -22.13
N SER A 7 -0.65 -9.65 -22.68
CA SER A 7 -0.10 -10.94 -22.25
C SER A 7 0.41 -10.88 -20.81
N VAL A 8 1.13 -9.82 -20.42
CA VAL A 8 1.61 -9.62 -19.03
C VAL A 8 0.45 -9.53 -18.06
N ILE A 9 -0.58 -8.73 -18.40
CA ILE A 9 -1.79 -8.60 -17.58
C ILE A 9 -2.51 -9.96 -17.46
N ALA A 10 -2.69 -10.68 -18.56
CA ALA A 10 -3.36 -11.97 -18.55
C ALA A 10 -2.60 -13.01 -17.70
N ILE A 11 -1.27 -13.10 -17.84
CA ILE A 11 -0.43 -14.00 -17.05
C ILE A 11 -0.55 -13.66 -15.56
N TYR A 12 -0.50 -12.38 -15.21
CA TYR A 12 -0.66 -11.92 -13.83
C TYR A 12 -2.02 -12.33 -13.25
N LEU A 13 -3.12 -12.06 -13.97
CA LEU A 13 -4.48 -12.39 -13.52
C LEU A 13 -4.68 -13.90 -13.39
N ILE A 14 -4.18 -14.68 -14.35
CA ILE A 14 -4.21 -16.15 -14.31
C ILE A 14 -3.41 -16.65 -13.09
N THR A 15 -2.25 -16.07 -12.81
CA THR A 15 -1.44 -16.43 -11.64
C THR A 15 -2.21 -16.24 -10.34
N LEU A 16 -2.92 -15.12 -10.17
CA LEU A 16 -3.76 -14.87 -8.99
C LEU A 16 -4.89 -15.89 -8.87
N LEU A 17 -5.58 -16.20 -9.97
CA LEU A 17 -6.63 -17.21 -9.97
C LEU A 17 -6.08 -18.60 -9.63
N VAL A 18 -4.93 -18.99 -10.19
CA VAL A 18 -4.27 -20.27 -9.88
C VAL A 18 -3.90 -20.34 -8.40
N ILE A 19 -3.35 -19.27 -7.81
CA ILE A 19 -3.07 -19.21 -6.37
C ILE A 19 -4.37 -19.41 -5.56
N GLY A 20 -5.44 -18.69 -5.91
CA GLY A 20 -6.73 -18.82 -5.24
C GLY A 20 -7.29 -20.26 -5.29
N PHE A 21 -7.29 -20.87 -6.47
CA PHE A 21 -7.77 -22.24 -6.67
C PHE A 21 -6.88 -23.32 -6.03
N SER A 22 -5.56 -23.14 -6.07
CA SER A 22 -4.60 -24.09 -5.49
C SER A 22 -4.64 -24.14 -3.97
N LEU A 23 -5.01 -23.03 -3.34
CA LEU A 23 -5.08 -22.88 -1.89
C LEU A 23 -6.51 -23.05 -1.33
N ARG A 24 -7.45 -23.53 -2.14
CA ARG A 24 -8.79 -23.90 -1.70
C ARG A 24 -8.75 -25.16 -0.82
N GLY A 25 -9.76 -25.35 0.04
CA GLY A 25 -9.89 -26.55 0.87
C GLY A 25 -9.67 -26.29 2.35
N GLN A 26 -9.91 -25.07 2.81
CA GLN A 26 -9.93 -24.74 4.23
C GLN A 26 -11.05 -25.50 4.92
N GLN A 27 -10.69 -26.21 6.02
CA GLN A 27 -11.62 -27.07 6.74
C GLN A 27 -12.37 -26.37 7.88
N SER A 28 -11.91 -25.18 8.29
CA SER A 28 -12.48 -24.43 9.40
C SER A 28 -12.50 -22.92 9.15
N LYS A 29 -13.34 -22.20 9.92
CA LYS A 29 -13.33 -20.73 9.93
C LYS A 29 -11.94 -20.17 10.26
N LYS A 30 -11.21 -20.81 11.17
CA LYS A 30 -9.87 -20.40 11.55
C LYS A 30 -8.86 -20.59 10.41
N ASP A 31 -9.00 -21.68 9.65
CA ASP A 31 -8.14 -21.90 8.48
C ASP A 31 -8.45 -20.88 7.37
N TYR A 32 -9.71 -20.56 7.16
CA TYR A 32 -10.11 -19.58 6.16
C TYR A 32 -9.65 -18.16 6.50
N PHE A 33 -9.93 -17.69 7.72
CA PHE A 33 -9.67 -16.29 8.10
C PHE A 33 -8.26 -16.02 8.63
N LEU A 34 -7.57 -17.02 9.19
CA LEU A 34 -6.25 -16.89 9.80
C LEU A 34 -5.19 -17.82 9.20
N ALA A 35 -5.50 -18.48 8.07
CA ALA A 35 -4.59 -19.48 7.49
C ALA A 35 -4.14 -20.55 8.49
N GLY A 36 -4.99 -20.90 9.48
CA GLY A 36 -4.65 -21.80 10.56
C GLY A 36 -3.50 -21.32 11.48
N ARG A 37 -3.15 -20.03 11.43
CA ARG A 37 -1.95 -19.47 12.08
C ARG A 37 -0.67 -20.20 11.66
N SER A 38 -0.49 -20.42 10.38
CA SER A 38 0.63 -21.19 9.83
C SER A 38 1.63 -20.35 9.03
N LEU A 39 1.35 -19.05 8.84
CA LEU A 39 2.15 -18.20 7.97
C LEU A 39 3.42 -17.70 8.66
N SER A 40 4.55 -17.82 7.96
CA SER A 40 5.81 -17.27 8.40
C SER A 40 5.88 -15.76 8.15
N TRP A 41 6.80 -15.08 8.80
CA TRP A 41 6.94 -13.63 8.74
C TRP A 41 7.24 -13.08 7.34
N LYS A 42 7.94 -13.83 6.45
CA LYS A 42 8.33 -13.34 5.12
C LYS A 42 7.14 -13.07 4.18
N PRO A 43 6.26 -14.05 3.87
CA PRO A 43 5.08 -13.78 3.06
C PRO A 43 4.13 -12.78 3.73
N LEU A 44 4.01 -12.81 5.06
CA LEU A 44 3.21 -11.83 5.80
C LEU A 44 3.76 -10.41 5.65
N LEU A 45 5.08 -10.22 5.70
CA LEU A 45 5.72 -8.93 5.45
C LEU A 45 5.34 -8.37 4.10
N LEU A 46 5.51 -9.17 3.04
CA LEU A 46 5.18 -8.74 1.68
C LEU A 46 3.69 -8.40 1.55
N SER A 47 2.82 -9.18 2.18
CA SER A 47 1.37 -8.92 2.17
C SER A 47 1.01 -7.64 2.93
N VAL A 48 1.56 -7.41 4.11
CA VAL A 48 1.35 -6.18 4.90
C VAL A 48 1.80 -4.95 4.10
N MET A 49 2.98 -5.03 3.47
CA MET A 49 3.50 -3.94 2.65
C MET A 49 2.66 -3.69 1.40
N ALA A 50 2.22 -4.75 0.71
CA ALA A 50 1.35 -4.65 -0.47
C ALA A 50 -0.03 -4.07 -0.12
N THR A 51 -0.59 -4.44 1.03
CA THR A 51 -1.91 -3.94 1.47
C THR A 51 -1.89 -2.45 1.74
N GLN A 52 -0.78 -1.93 2.25
CA GLN A 52 -0.62 -0.50 2.48
C GLN A 52 -0.35 0.28 1.18
N LEU A 53 0.29 -0.34 0.20
CA LEU A 53 0.49 0.24 -1.13
C LEU A 53 -0.81 0.15 -1.94
N SER A 54 -1.76 1.04 -1.65
CA SER A 54 -2.97 1.15 -2.47
C SER A 54 -2.67 1.80 -3.82
N ALA A 55 -3.56 1.60 -4.81
CA ALA A 55 -3.47 2.29 -6.09
C ALA A 55 -3.39 3.82 -5.92
N VAL A 56 -4.15 4.37 -4.96
CA VAL A 56 -4.12 5.81 -4.65
C VAL A 56 -2.74 6.23 -4.17
N SER A 57 -2.12 5.50 -3.24
CA SER A 57 -0.77 5.83 -2.74
C SER A 57 0.27 5.75 -3.84
N PHE A 58 0.16 4.75 -4.74
CA PHE A 58 1.10 4.53 -5.83
C PHE A 58 0.99 5.56 -6.95
N ILE A 59 -0.14 6.28 -7.06
CA ILE A 59 -0.31 7.39 -8.00
C ILE A 59 -0.05 8.72 -7.31
N SER A 60 -0.70 8.94 -6.15
CA SER A 60 -0.71 10.24 -5.49
C SER A 60 0.65 10.63 -4.92
N ALA A 61 1.45 9.67 -4.39
CA ALA A 61 2.75 10.01 -3.85
C ALA A 61 3.77 10.37 -4.95
N PRO A 62 3.90 9.62 -6.07
CA PRO A 62 4.69 10.07 -7.22
C PRO A 62 4.22 11.41 -7.79
N ALA A 63 2.91 11.65 -7.90
CA ALA A 63 2.37 12.92 -8.37
C ALA A 63 2.72 14.07 -7.41
N PHE A 64 2.56 13.86 -6.10
CA PHE A 64 2.99 14.82 -5.08
C PHE A 64 4.48 15.15 -5.20
N VAL A 65 5.31 14.13 -5.33
CA VAL A 65 6.76 14.28 -5.38
C VAL A 65 7.22 14.93 -6.70
N GLY A 66 6.63 14.53 -7.82
CA GLY A 66 7.02 14.98 -9.16
C GLY A 66 6.41 16.31 -9.59
N PHE A 67 5.13 16.58 -9.25
CA PHE A 67 4.37 17.66 -9.88
C PHE A 67 3.86 18.71 -8.90
N ARG A 68 3.48 18.34 -7.67
CA ARG A 68 2.84 19.27 -6.74
C ARG A 68 3.79 20.41 -6.36
N GLU A 69 3.29 21.65 -6.33
CA GLU A 69 4.00 22.79 -5.79
C GLU A 69 4.25 22.60 -4.28
N GLY A 70 5.47 22.86 -3.82
CA GLY A 70 5.90 22.56 -2.45
C GLY A 70 6.03 21.07 -2.12
N GLY A 71 5.82 20.17 -3.11
CA GLY A 71 6.04 18.74 -3.00
C GLY A 71 7.53 18.36 -3.14
N GLY A 72 7.80 17.07 -3.16
CA GLY A 72 9.15 16.53 -3.26
C GLY A 72 9.40 15.40 -2.27
N LEU A 73 10.66 15.08 -2.03
CA LEU A 73 11.08 14.01 -1.12
C LEU A 73 10.75 14.29 0.35
N ILE A 74 10.21 15.46 0.67
CA ILE A 74 9.68 15.77 2.01
C ILE A 74 8.62 14.76 2.47
N TRP A 75 7.92 14.10 1.52
CA TRP A 75 7.02 12.98 1.80
C TRP A 75 7.68 11.88 2.63
N LEU A 76 8.98 11.63 2.46
CA LEU A 76 9.73 10.60 3.18
C LEU A 76 9.82 10.83 4.69
N SER A 77 9.68 12.08 5.16
CA SER A 77 9.62 12.38 6.60
C SER A 77 8.51 11.60 7.29
N TYR A 78 7.39 11.38 6.60
CA TYR A 78 6.26 10.64 7.12
C TYR A 78 6.57 9.16 7.35
N GLU A 79 7.40 8.56 6.50
CA GLU A 79 7.79 7.15 6.60
C GLU A 79 8.73 6.87 7.80
N LEU A 80 9.39 7.89 8.35
CA LEU A 80 10.18 7.77 9.58
C LEU A 80 9.32 7.44 10.81
N ALA A 81 8.01 7.70 10.74
CA ALA A 81 7.05 7.33 11.76
C ALA A 81 6.79 5.82 11.82
N VAL A 82 6.96 5.10 10.70
CA VAL A 82 6.59 3.67 10.62
C VAL A 82 7.37 2.81 11.61
N PRO A 83 8.71 2.88 11.70
CA PRO A 83 9.45 2.12 12.70
C PRO A 83 8.99 2.37 14.13
N LEU A 84 8.69 3.64 14.46
CA LEU A 84 8.22 4.03 15.79
C LEU A 84 6.83 3.44 16.09
N ALA A 85 5.92 3.51 15.12
CA ALA A 85 4.61 2.89 15.24
C ALA A 85 4.70 1.36 15.37
N MET A 86 5.60 0.71 14.62
CA MET A 86 5.82 -0.74 14.75
C MET A 86 6.34 -1.13 16.13
N LEU A 87 7.31 -0.38 16.67
CA LEU A 87 7.80 -0.60 18.03
C LEU A 87 6.70 -0.42 19.09
N LEU A 88 5.88 0.61 18.96
CA LEU A 88 4.73 0.84 19.82
C LEU A 88 3.76 -0.37 19.78
N LEU A 89 3.41 -0.83 18.59
CA LEU A 89 2.43 -1.90 18.41
C LEU A 89 2.92 -3.27 18.90
N ILE A 90 4.18 -3.62 18.65
CA ILE A 90 4.73 -4.92 19.10
C ILE A 90 4.97 -4.98 20.60
N THR A 91 5.00 -3.85 21.29
CA THR A 91 5.14 -3.77 22.74
C THR A 91 3.81 -3.67 23.47
N THR A 92 2.75 -3.19 22.80
CA THR A 92 1.46 -2.88 23.44
C THR A 92 0.31 -3.74 22.92
N VAL A 93 -0.22 -3.42 21.75
CA VAL A 93 -1.51 -3.92 21.23
C VAL A 93 -1.41 -5.34 20.66
N LEU A 94 -0.46 -5.56 19.75
CA LEU A 94 -0.43 -6.78 18.95
C LEU A 94 -0.14 -8.06 19.75
N PRO A 95 0.77 -8.10 20.74
CA PRO A 95 0.95 -9.29 21.56
C PRO A 95 -0.31 -9.64 22.37
N THR A 96 -0.99 -8.64 22.92
CA THR A 96 -2.24 -8.83 23.66
C THR A 96 -3.32 -9.41 22.75
N LEU A 97 -3.50 -8.85 21.56
CA LEU A 97 -4.45 -9.32 20.57
C LEU A 97 -4.11 -10.74 20.08
N TYR A 98 -2.84 -11.04 19.82
CA TYR A 98 -2.38 -12.35 19.37
C TYR A 98 -2.60 -13.44 20.43
N ARG A 99 -2.23 -13.17 21.70
CA ARG A 99 -2.38 -14.11 22.83
C ARG A 99 -3.83 -14.37 23.21
N SER A 100 -4.73 -13.41 22.98
CA SER A 100 -6.17 -13.59 23.26
C SER A 100 -6.83 -14.69 22.43
N GLY A 101 -6.18 -15.18 21.36
CA GLY A 101 -6.65 -16.28 20.55
C GLY A 101 -7.86 -15.94 19.65
N VAL A 102 -8.22 -14.68 19.53
CA VAL A 102 -9.35 -14.21 18.73
C VAL A 102 -9.10 -14.37 17.21
N VAL A 103 -10.17 -14.34 16.44
CA VAL A 103 -10.13 -14.38 14.98
C VAL A 103 -10.17 -12.96 14.38
N SER A 104 -10.71 -12.00 15.12
CA SER A 104 -10.81 -10.61 14.70
C SER A 104 -10.65 -9.65 15.87
N ILE A 105 -10.35 -8.37 15.56
CA ILE A 105 -10.37 -7.29 16.55
C ILE A 105 -11.76 -7.19 17.20
N TYR A 106 -12.81 -7.43 16.43
CA TYR A 106 -14.19 -7.35 16.92
C TYR A 106 -14.50 -8.43 17.97
N ASP A 107 -13.97 -9.64 17.81
CA ASP A 107 -14.08 -10.68 18.85
C ASP A 107 -13.37 -10.27 20.14
N TYR A 108 -12.22 -9.58 20.01
CA TYR A 108 -11.51 -9.05 21.18
C TYR A 108 -12.34 -7.96 21.90
N LEU A 109 -12.93 -7.04 21.13
CA LEU A 109 -13.77 -5.98 21.67
C LEU A 109 -15.03 -6.54 22.36
N GLU A 110 -15.65 -7.57 21.79
CA GLU A 110 -16.78 -8.25 22.41
C GLU A 110 -16.43 -8.83 23.76
N ARG A 111 -15.30 -9.57 23.86
CA ARG A 111 -14.85 -10.19 25.12
C ARG A 111 -14.48 -9.16 26.19
N ARG A 112 -13.97 -8.01 25.77
CA ARG A 112 -13.51 -6.96 26.69
C ARG A 112 -14.62 -6.01 27.13
N PHE A 113 -15.59 -5.75 26.30
CA PHE A 113 -16.65 -4.76 26.52
C PHE A 113 -18.04 -5.39 26.41
N SER A 114 -18.57 -5.52 25.19
CA SER A 114 -19.91 -6.08 24.96
C SER A 114 -20.15 -6.44 23.49
N THR A 115 -21.19 -7.25 23.24
CA THR A 115 -21.67 -7.54 21.88
C THR A 115 -22.12 -6.28 21.14
N SER A 116 -22.70 -5.29 21.83
CA SER A 116 -23.09 -4.01 21.22
C SER A 116 -21.87 -3.25 20.69
N THR A 117 -20.76 -3.23 21.45
CA THR A 117 -19.49 -2.63 21.00
C THR A 117 -18.95 -3.33 19.74
N ARG A 118 -18.94 -4.65 19.72
CA ARG A 118 -18.57 -5.45 18.54
C ARG A 118 -19.40 -5.04 17.32
N ILE A 119 -20.73 -5.04 17.44
CA ILE A 119 -21.63 -4.73 16.33
C ILE A 119 -21.40 -3.31 15.83
N CYS A 120 -21.38 -2.33 16.72
CA CYS A 120 -21.21 -0.91 16.38
C CYS A 120 -19.90 -0.71 15.60
N ILE A 121 -18.76 -1.15 16.14
CA ILE A 121 -17.46 -0.93 15.52
C ILE A 121 -17.32 -1.73 14.21
N SER A 122 -17.84 -2.95 14.13
CA SER A 122 -17.79 -3.74 12.89
C SER A 122 -18.63 -3.11 11.77
N VAL A 123 -19.80 -2.54 12.10
CA VAL A 123 -20.65 -1.83 11.13
C VAL A 123 -19.92 -0.58 10.60
N VAL A 124 -19.38 0.25 11.51
CA VAL A 124 -18.59 1.44 11.13
C VAL A 124 -17.42 1.07 10.23
N PHE A 125 -16.69 0.03 10.59
CA PHE A 125 -15.57 -0.47 9.75
C PHE A 125 -16.04 -0.91 8.38
N GLN A 126 -17.13 -1.67 8.28
CA GLN A 126 -17.65 -2.15 6.99
C GLN A 126 -18.04 -1.01 6.05
N PHE A 127 -18.76 -0.01 6.57
CA PHE A 127 -19.09 1.18 5.77
C PHE A 127 -17.84 1.94 5.34
N SER A 128 -16.94 2.25 6.28
CA SER A 128 -15.66 2.93 5.99
C SER A 128 -14.85 2.19 4.94
N ARG A 129 -14.75 0.86 5.06
CA ARG A 129 -14.00 0.02 4.11
C ARG A 129 -14.67 -0.05 2.74
N ALA A 130 -15.99 -0.10 2.68
CA ALA A 130 -16.73 -0.08 1.42
C ALA A 130 -16.46 1.21 0.64
N PHE A 131 -16.54 2.38 1.30
CA PHE A 131 -16.21 3.66 0.68
C PHE A 131 -14.74 3.73 0.25
N ALA A 132 -13.80 3.34 1.10
CA ALA A 132 -12.37 3.33 0.77
C ALA A 132 -12.07 2.41 -0.43
N THR A 133 -12.68 1.22 -0.47
CA THR A 133 -12.53 0.29 -1.60
C THR A 133 -13.14 0.87 -2.87
N GLY A 134 -14.30 1.52 -2.79
CA GLY A 134 -14.92 2.20 -3.94
C GLY A 134 -14.00 3.26 -4.55
N ILE A 135 -13.37 4.10 -3.71
CA ILE A 135 -12.40 5.12 -4.15
C ILE A 135 -11.19 4.47 -4.81
N MET A 136 -10.64 3.39 -4.22
CA MET A 136 -9.48 2.67 -4.79
C MET A 136 -9.79 2.04 -6.15
N VAL A 137 -10.95 1.38 -6.27
CA VAL A 137 -11.37 0.77 -7.54
C VAL A 137 -11.64 1.84 -8.60
N TYR A 138 -12.23 2.97 -8.21
CA TYR A 138 -12.43 4.11 -9.10
C TYR A 138 -11.08 4.68 -9.59
N ALA A 139 -10.13 4.95 -8.69
CA ALA A 139 -8.80 5.43 -9.06
C ALA A 139 -8.10 4.48 -10.05
N LEU A 140 -8.16 3.15 -9.79
CA LEU A 140 -7.60 2.15 -10.69
C LEU A 140 -8.34 2.12 -12.04
N SER A 141 -9.66 2.36 -12.05
CA SER A 141 -10.43 2.41 -13.30
C SER A 141 -10.01 3.56 -14.21
N ILE A 142 -9.59 4.69 -13.65
CA ILE A 142 -9.07 5.85 -14.42
C ILE A 142 -7.78 5.44 -15.16
N ILE A 143 -6.88 4.71 -14.50
CA ILE A 143 -5.65 4.21 -15.14
C ILE A 143 -5.98 3.27 -16.29
N LEU A 144 -6.89 2.31 -16.06
CA LEU A 144 -7.29 1.35 -17.09
C LEU A 144 -8.00 2.04 -18.27
N GLN A 145 -8.78 3.10 -18.03
CA GLN A 145 -9.36 3.92 -19.10
C GLN A 145 -8.26 4.57 -19.95
N GLY A 146 -7.29 5.22 -19.31
CA GLY A 146 -6.20 5.90 -20.02
C GLY A 146 -5.29 4.94 -20.79
N THR A 147 -5.03 3.74 -20.23
CA THR A 147 -4.09 2.78 -20.82
C THR A 147 -4.75 1.79 -21.79
N MET A 148 -5.90 1.26 -21.45
CA MET A 148 -6.59 0.20 -22.21
C MET A 148 -7.75 0.72 -23.06
N GLN A 149 -8.12 1.99 -22.93
CA GLN A 149 -9.27 2.60 -23.61
C GLN A 149 -10.62 1.88 -23.37
N VAL A 150 -10.75 1.24 -22.20
CA VAL A 150 -12.00 0.60 -21.76
C VAL A 150 -12.84 1.60 -20.98
N SER A 151 -14.17 1.42 -20.99
CA SER A 151 -15.03 2.28 -20.16
C SER A 151 -14.82 2.00 -18.66
N SER A 152 -15.03 3.03 -17.81
CA SER A 152 -14.93 2.93 -16.36
C SER A 152 -15.72 1.75 -15.79
N THR A 153 -16.94 1.54 -16.29
CA THR A 153 -17.83 0.45 -15.85
C THR A 153 -17.21 -0.92 -16.12
N HIS A 154 -16.65 -1.15 -17.31
CA HIS A 154 -15.99 -2.42 -17.62
C HIS A 154 -14.73 -2.63 -16.79
N ALA A 155 -13.93 -1.57 -16.56
CA ALA A 155 -12.75 -1.64 -15.71
C ALA A 155 -13.13 -2.00 -14.27
N ILE A 156 -14.13 -1.34 -13.68
CA ILE A 156 -14.62 -1.60 -12.33
C ILE A 156 -15.13 -3.05 -12.19
N LEU A 157 -15.94 -3.51 -13.16
CA LEU A 157 -16.45 -4.87 -13.15
C LEU A 157 -15.32 -5.91 -13.27
N LEU A 158 -14.36 -5.70 -14.15
CA LEU A 158 -13.20 -6.58 -14.31
C LEU A 158 -12.41 -6.71 -13.02
N ILE A 159 -12.03 -5.58 -12.41
CA ILE A 159 -11.31 -5.56 -11.14
C ILE A 159 -12.10 -6.27 -10.04
N GLY A 160 -13.37 -5.90 -9.89
CA GLY A 160 -14.23 -6.43 -8.83
C GLY A 160 -14.44 -7.94 -8.95
N VAL A 161 -14.80 -8.43 -10.14
CA VAL A 161 -15.04 -9.87 -10.36
C VAL A 161 -13.79 -10.70 -10.10
N ILE A 162 -12.63 -10.30 -10.65
CA ILE A 162 -11.39 -11.05 -10.46
C ILE A 162 -10.97 -11.06 -8.98
N THR A 163 -11.06 -9.91 -8.30
CA THR A 163 -10.71 -9.80 -6.88
C THR A 163 -11.61 -10.71 -6.03
N ILE A 164 -12.90 -10.72 -6.27
CA ILE A 164 -13.84 -11.58 -5.56
C ILE A 164 -13.53 -13.05 -5.81
N LEU A 165 -13.31 -13.44 -7.06
CA LEU A 165 -13.10 -14.84 -7.43
C LEU A 165 -11.88 -15.46 -6.74
N TYR A 166 -10.71 -14.79 -6.75
CA TYR A 166 -9.54 -15.38 -6.14
C TYR A 166 -9.56 -15.34 -4.61
N SER A 167 -10.12 -14.26 -4.02
CA SER A 167 -10.15 -14.11 -2.57
C SER A 167 -11.16 -15.02 -1.87
N LEU A 168 -12.34 -15.24 -2.46
CA LEU A 168 -13.35 -16.14 -1.91
C LEU A 168 -12.88 -17.59 -1.83
N GLN A 169 -12.10 -18.06 -2.80
CA GLN A 169 -11.73 -19.47 -2.89
C GLN A 169 -10.58 -19.86 -1.97
N GLY A 170 -9.56 -19.01 -1.86
CA GLY A 170 -8.32 -19.36 -1.17
C GLY A 170 -8.20 -18.83 0.26
N GLY A 171 -9.14 -17.99 0.71
CA GLY A 171 -9.09 -17.38 2.04
C GLY A 171 -7.80 -16.62 2.30
N MET A 172 -7.40 -16.50 3.57
CA MET A 172 -6.24 -15.70 3.99
C MET A 172 -4.90 -16.17 3.39
N LYS A 173 -4.74 -17.47 3.11
CA LYS A 173 -3.53 -17.97 2.45
C LYS A 173 -3.40 -17.41 1.05
N ALA A 174 -4.47 -17.46 0.25
CA ALA A 174 -4.43 -16.95 -1.12
C ALA A 174 -4.21 -15.43 -1.15
N VAL A 175 -4.83 -14.69 -0.23
CA VAL A 175 -4.62 -13.25 -0.10
C VAL A 175 -3.15 -12.96 0.18
N VAL A 176 -2.55 -13.59 1.18
CA VAL A 176 -1.14 -13.32 1.56
C VAL A 176 -0.15 -13.69 0.46
N TYR A 177 -0.33 -14.82 -0.22
CA TYR A 177 0.57 -15.18 -1.32
C TYR A 177 0.30 -14.36 -2.59
N GLY A 178 -0.96 -14.00 -2.86
CA GLY A 178 -1.31 -13.07 -3.93
C GLY A 178 -0.68 -11.69 -3.72
N ASP A 179 -0.81 -11.13 -2.52
CA ASP A 179 -0.18 -9.87 -2.14
C ASP A 179 1.35 -9.93 -2.27
N ALA A 180 1.96 -11.07 -1.90
CA ALA A 180 3.41 -11.24 -2.03
C ALA A 180 3.85 -11.19 -3.50
N VAL A 181 3.12 -11.83 -4.41
CA VAL A 181 3.37 -11.73 -5.85
C VAL A 181 3.17 -10.28 -6.33
N GLN A 182 2.10 -9.63 -5.92
CA GLN A 182 1.83 -8.23 -6.26
C GLN A 182 2.97 -7.32 -5.81
N MET A 183 3.48 -7.50 -4.59
CA MET A 183 4.58 -6.71 -4.07
C MET A 183 5.85 -6.83 -4.92
N VAL A 184 6.18 -8.05 -5.33
CA VAL A 184 7.32 -8.30 -6.23
C VAL A 184 7.12 -7.61 -7.58
N VAL A 185 5.93 -7.72 -8.17
CA VAL A 185 5.60 -7.08 -9.45
C VAL A 185 5.69 -5.55 -9.34
N ILE A 186 5.18 -4.96 -8.25
CA ILE A 186 5.26 -3.51 -8.01
C ILE A 186 6.72 -3.06 -7.94
N VAL A 187 7.56 -3.73 -7.15
CA VAL A 187 8.97 -3.37 -7.00
C VAL A 187 9.72 -3.49 -8.32
N LEU A 188 9.55 -4.60 -9.04
CA LEU A 188 10.20 -4.81 -10.32
C LEU A 188 9.70 -3.81 -11.38
N GLY A 189 8.39 -3.61 -11.48
CA GLY A 189 7.80 -2.65 -12.41
C GLY A 189 8.29 -1.22 -12.16
N THR A 190 8.32 -0.79 -10.90
CA THR A 190 8.84 0.53 -10.54
C THR A 190 10.34 0.67 -10.88
N ALA A 191 11.15 -0.36 -10.58
CA ALA A 191 12.57 -0.36 -10.93
C ALA A 191 12.79 -0.28 -12.45
N ILE A 192 11.98 -0.99 -13.23
CA ILE A 192 12.00 -0.92 -14.70
C ILE A 192 11.63 0.48 -15.18
N CYS A 193 10.55 1.08 -14.64
CA CYS A 193 10.17 2.46 -14.96
C CYS A 193 11.29 3.45 -14.66
N ILE A 194 11.97 3.30 -13.53
CA ILE A 194 13.13 4.11 -13.17
C ILE A 194 14.26 3.94 -14.20
N ALA A 195 14.58 2.71 -14.59
CA ALA A 195 15.64 2.45 -15.58
C ALA A 195 15.32 3.09 -16.94
N PHE A 196 14.08 2.97 -17.42
CA PHE A 196 13.65 3.62 -18.65
C PHE A 196 13.65 5.16 -18.54
N GLY A 197 13.18 5.70 -17.43
CA GLY A 197 13.20 7.14 -17.16
C GLY A 197 14.60 7.72 -17.15
N LEU A 198 15.56 7.02 -16.51
CA LEU A 198 16.98 7.41 -16.53
C LEU A 198 17.56 7.40 -17.94
N ASN A 199 17.25 6.36 -18.71
CA ASN A 199 17.74 6.30 -20.10
C ASN A 199 17.17 7.44 -20.94
N ALA A 200 15.88 7.78 -20.78
CA ALA A 200 15.25 8.89 -21.49
C ALA A 200 15.82 10.26 -21.09
N LEU A 201 16.24 10.41 -19.82
CA LEU A 201 16.90 11.61 -19.31
C LEU A 201 18.40 11.70 -19.63
N GLY A 202 18.99 10.72 -20.32
CA GLY A 202 20.42 10.72 -20.64
C GLY A 202 21.34 10.26 -19.50
N GLY A 203 20.78 9.57 -18.50
CA GLY A 203 21.52 8.95 -17.39
C GLY A 203 21.36 9.68 -16.06
N TRP A 204 21.95 9.09 -15.02
CA TRP A 204 21.81 9.54 -13.64
C TRP A 204 22.38 10.95 -13.39
N GLU A 205 23.53 11.25 -13.96
CA GLU A 205 24.17 12.56 -13.76
C GLU A 205 23.33 13.68 -14.38
N HIS A 206 22.80 13.47 -15.58
CA HIS A 206 21.97 14.45 -16.26
C HIS A 206 20.61 14.62 -15.53
N PHE A 207 20.02 13.53 -15.05
CA PHE A 207 18.83 13.61 -14.19
C PHE A 207 19.06 14.50 -12.97
N LEU A 208 20.18 14.33 -12.24
CA LEU A 208 20.50 15.15 -11.07
C LEU A 208 20.70 16.64 -11.41
N GLN A 209 21.24 16.95 -12.60
CA GLN A 209 21.39 18.34 -13.05
C GLN A 209 20.06 19.01 -13.38
N LEU A 210 19.10 18.25 -13.90
CA LEU A 210 17.77 18.75 -14.25
C LEU A 210 16.81 18.81 -13.05
N LEU A 211 17.11 18.09 -11.98
CA LEU A 211 16.24 17.95 -10.82
C LEU A 211 16.23 19.24 -9.98
N PRO A 212 15.06 19.86 -9.74
CA PRO A 212 14.99 21.04 -8.88
C PRO A 212 15.42 20.73 -7.45
N SER A 213 16.36 21.51 -6.92
CA SER A 213 16.95 21.29 -5.59
C SER A 213 15.92 21.31 -4.45
N GLU A 214 14.86 22.10 -4.60
CA GLU A 214 13.75 22.16 -3.65
C GLU A 214 12.99 20.85 -3.50
N ARG A 215 12.94 20.00 -4.54
CA ARG A 215 12.27 18.70 -4.52
C ARG A 215 13.08 17.60 -3.85
N VAL A 216 14.37 17.83 -3.60
CA VAL A 216 15.27 16.86 -2.96
C VAL A 216 15.25 17.00 -1.44
N SER A 217 14.76 18.12 -0.91
CA SER A 217 14.65 18.32 0.53
C SER A 217 13.74 17.26 1.17
N THR A 218 14.28 16.52 2.14
CA THR A 218 13.56 15.45 2.84
C THR A 218 13.10 15.85 4.23
N LEU A 219 13.75 16.82 4.87
CA LEU A 219 13.50 17.21 6.25
C LEU A 219 13.25 18.72 6.34
N ASN A 220 12.13 19.10 6.92
CA ASN A 220 11.79 20.48 7.19
C ASN A 220 11.55 20.68 8.69
N PHE A 221 12.51 21.29 9.37
CA PHE A 221 12.43 21.61 10.80
C PHE A 221 11.90 23.01 11.09
N SER A 222 11.66 23.82 10.05
CA SER A 222 11.21 25.21 10.22
C SER A 222 9.74 25.32 10.62
N SER A 223 8.91 24.34 10.25
CA SER A 223 7.49 24.29 10.60
C SER A 223 7.24 23.30 11.75
N LEU A 224 6.63 23.79 12.81
CA LEU A 224 6.15 22.97 13.93
C LEU A 224 4.72 22.43 13.70
N GLY A 225 4.09 22.80 12.56
CA GLY A 225 2.76 22.34 12.18
C GLY A 225 1.60 23.12 12.77
N PHE A 226 1.87 24.21 13.49
CA PHE A 226 0.85 25.09 14.05
C PHE A 226 0.39 26.20 13.09
N ASP A 227 1.19 26.45 12.06
CA ASP A 227 1.01 27.55 11.11
C ASP A 227 0.14 27.17 9.89
N GLY A 228 -0.33 25.93 9.84
CA GLY A 228 -1.15 25.42 8.75
C GLY A 228 -0.39 25.11 7.45
N ASP A 229 0.87 25.48 7.35
CA ASP A 229 1.67 25.42 6.13
C ASP A 229 2.52 24.15 6.02
N GLY A 230 1.96 23.02 6.27
CA GLY A 230 2.69 22.03 5.65
C GLY A 230 3.36 20.93 6.29
N PHE A 231 4.19 20.47 5.50
CA PHE A 231 4.98 19.26 5.62
C PHE A 231 6.20 19.46 6.52
N GLY A 232 5.97 19.82 7.80
CA GLY A 232 7.03 19.93 8.82
C GLY A 232 7.40 18.54 9.36
N PHE A 233 8.66 18.37 9.77
CA PHE A 233 9.17 17.11 10.32
C PHE A 233 8.33 16.61 11.51
N PHE A 234 8.11 17.46 12.51
CA PHE A 234 7.40 17.07 13.73
C PHE A 234 5.95 16.67 13.49
N PRO A 235 5.11 17.45 12.77
CA PRO A 235 3.75 17.03 12.45
C PRO A 235 3.70 15.74 11.64
N MET A 236 4.59 15.56 10.68
CA MET A 236 4.63 14.37 9.83
C MET A 236 5.04 13.12 10.62
N VAL A 237 6.05 13.22 11.49
CA VAL A 237 6.49 12.07 12.28
C VAL A 237 5.52 11.77 13.41
N LEU A 238 5.11 12.74 14.22
CA LEU A 238 4.20 12.50 15.35
C LEU A 238 2.80 12.09 14.86
N GLY A 239 2.26 12.82 13.89
CA GLY A 239 0.98 12.46 13.26
C GLY A 239 1.06 11.11 12.54
N GLY A 240 2.19 10.83 11.90
CA GLY A 240 2.48 9.56 11.25
C GLY A 240 2.50 8.39 12.22
N VAL A 241 3.09 8.53 13.41
CA VAL A 241 3.07 7.47 14.43
C VAL A 241 1.64 7.12 14.83
N ILE A 242 0.79 8.12 15.05
CA ILE A 242 -0.63 7.91 15.41
C ILE A 242 -1.38 7.23 14.25
N LEU A 243 -1.19 7.72 13.03
CA LEU A 243 -1.83 7.16 11.85
C LEU A 243 -1.42 5.71 11.62
N TYR A 244 -0.12 5.41 11.63
CA TYR A 244 0.37 4.06 11.39
C TYR A 244 0.04 3.11 12.56
N ALA A 245 0.05 3.58 13.80
CA ALA A 245 -0.40 2.79 14.93
C ALA A 245 -1.89 2.43 14.82
N SER A 246 -2.72 3.38 14.40
CA SER A 246 -4.14 3.15 14.12
C SER A 246 -4.33 2.17 12.95
N TYR A 247 -3.62 2.37 11.85
CA TYR A 247 -3.74 1.53 10.65
C TYR A 247 -3.32 0.08 10.92
N TYR A 248 -2.13 -0.15 11.46
CA TYR A 248 -1.63 -1.51 11.71
C TYR A 248 -2.19 -2.16 12.99
N GLY A 249 -2.68 -1.38 13.95
CA GLY A 249 -3.18 -1.89 15.22
C GLY A 249 -4.69 -2.03 15.31
N CYS A 250 -5.45 -1.22 14.57
CA CYS A 250 -6.91 -1.14 14.70
C CYS A 250 -7.66 -1.50 13.41
N ASP A 251 -7.02 -1.47 12.24
CA ASP A 251 -7.64 -1.91 11.00
C ASP A 251 -7.67 -3.44 10.92
N GLN A 252 -8.87 -4.01 10.72
CA GLN A 252 -9.05 -5.47 10.67
C GLN A 252 -8.22 -6.12 9.55
N SER A 253 -8.03 -5.44 8.42
CA SER A 253 -7.28 -5.99 7.29
C SER A 253 -5.82 -6.24 7.65
N GLU A 254 -5.19 -5.35 8.40
CA GLU A 254 -3.81 -5.48 8.86
C GLU A 254 -3.70 -6.40 10.08
N ALA A 255 -4.58 -6.21 11.06
CA ALA A 255 -4.59 -7.06 12.25
C ALA A 255 -4.83 -8.53 11.92
N GLN A 256 -5.62 -8.84 10.90
CA GLN A 256 -5.86 -10.21 10.47
C GLN A 256 -4.59 -10.87 9.92
N ARG A 257 -3.71 -10.12 9.23
CA ARG A 257 -2.39 -10.60 8.81
C ARG A 257 -1.50 -10.87 10.02
N ALA A 258 -1.49 -9.97 10.99
CA ALA A 258 -0.74 -10.16 12.23
C ALA A 258 -1.22 -11.40 13.02
N LEU A 259 -2.54 -11.60 13.11
CA LEU A 259 -3.15 -12.77 13.76
C LEU A 259 -2.92 -14.09 13.01
N SER A 260 -2.56 -14.05 11.73
CA SER A 260 -2.27 -15.22 10.90
C SER A 260 -0.85 -15.74 11.04
N ALA A 261 0.02 -15.02 11.77
CA ALA A 261 1.40 -15.41 12.01
C ALA A 261 1.45 -16.75 12.80
N LYS A 262 2.41 -17.62 12.46
CA LYS A 262 2.57 -18.93 13.11
C LYS A 262 3.04 -18.82 14.56
N SER A 263 3.67 -17.71 14.92
CA SER A 263 4.15 -17.44 16.29
C SER A 263 4.17 -15.93 16.56
N GLU A 264 4.18 -15.56 17.85
CA GLU A 264 4.37 -14.17 18.28
C GLU A 264 5.73 -13.63 17.83
N SER A 265 6.74 -14.48 17.73
CA SER A 265 8.06 -14.12 17.19
C SER A 265 7.97 -13.74 15.71
N ASP A 266 7.22 -14.51 14.90
CA ASP A 266 7.01 -14.19 13.50
C ASP A 266 6.20 -12.89 13.31
N LEU A 267 5.19 -12.66 14.15
CA LEU A 267 4.47 -11.39 14.18
C LEU A 267 5.42 -10.21 14.42
N LYS A 268 6.25 -10.28 15.47
CA LYS A 268 7.21 -9.23 15.80
C LYS A 268 8.24 -9.03 14.70
N LYS A 269 8.78 -10.10 14.11
CA LYS A 269 9.72 -10.04 12.98
C LYS A 269 9.09 -9.37 11.75
N MET A 270 7.86 -9.73 11.43
CA MET A 270 7.11 -9.12 10.33
C MET A 270 6.96 -7.61 10.53
N MET A 271 6.51 -7.18 11.72
CA MET A 271 6.29 -5.76 12.01
C MET A 271 7.60 -4.96 12.02
N LEU A 272 8.66 -5.48 12.65
CA LEU A 272 9.98 -4.84 12.64
C LEU A 272 10.55 -4.72 11.22
N ALA A 273 10.43 -5.80 10.44
CA ALA A 273 10.86 -5.79 9.06
C ALA A 273 10.05 -4.79 8.23
N ASN A 274 8.72 -4.69 8.44
CA ASN A 274 7.88 -3.67 7.81
C ASN A 274 8.37 -2.25 8.15
N GLY A 275 8.71 -1.99 9.41
CA GLY A 275 9.29 -0.72 9.85
C GLY A 275 10.57 -0.34 9.10
N ILE A 276 11.39 -1.33 8.74
CA ILE A 276 12.66 -1.09 8.03
C ILE A 276 12.45 -0.99 6.51
N PHE A 277 11.74 -1.95 5.93
CA PHE A 277 11.61 -2.04 4.47
C PHE A 277 10.61 -1.05 3.86
N ARG A 278 9.77 -0.44 4.68
CA ARG A 278 8.80 0.55 4.23
C ARG A 278 9.47 1.76 3.59
N PHE A 279 10.51 2.31 4.23
CA PHE A 279 11.24 3.48 3.74
C PHE A 279 11.87 3.27 2.35
N PRO A 280 12.67 2.20 2.09
CA PRO A 280 13.23 1.95 0.76
C PRO A 280 12.16 1.80 -0.33
N ILE A 281 11.02 1.20 -0.03
CA ILE A 281 9.95 1.03 -1.02
C ILE A 281 9.28 2.37 -1.32
N THR A 282 9.02 3.18 -0.31
CA THR A 282 8.49 4.53 -0.52
C THR A 282 9.47 5.39 -1.30
N LEU A 283 10.75 5.32 -0.99
CA LEU A 283 11.81 6.00 -1.74
C LEU A 283 11.79 5.57 -3.23
N LEU A 284 11.60 4.27 -3.51
CA LEU A 284 11.58 3.75 -4.87
C LEU A 284 10.48 4.40 -5.72
N TYR A 285 9.23 4.45 -5.24
CA TYR A 285 8.16 5.08 -6.01
C TYR A 285 8.21 6.62 -5.99
N CYS A 286 8.80 7.23 -4.95
CA CYS A 286 9.10 8.66 -4.94
C CYS A 286 10.14 9.03 -6.01
N LEU A 287 11.20 8.21 -6.17
CA LEU A 287 12.19 8.39 -7.24
C LEU A 287 11.55 8.27 -8.63
N ALA A 288 10.63 7.32 -8.82
CA ALA A 288 9.87 7.24 -10.06
C ALA A 288 9.06 8.52 -10.31
N GLY A 289 8.44 9.08 -9.28
CA GLY A 289 7.73 10.38 -9.35
C GLY A 289 8.64 11.53 -9.73
N LEU A 290 9.83 11.64 -9.11
CA LEU A 290 10.82 12.65 -9.48
C LEU A 290 11.25 12.53 -10.94
N MET A 291 11.49 11.31 -11.42
CA MET A 291 11.86 11.09 -12.82
C MET A 291 10.79 11.51 -13.79
N VAL A 292 9.55 11.06 -13.55
CA VAL A 292 8.41 11.41 -14.43
C VAL A 292 8.18 12.93 -14.41
N GLY A 293 8.25 13.57 -13.24
CA GLY A 293 8.16 15.03 -13.12
C GLY A 293 9.28 15.74 -13.88
N THR A 294 10.53 15.30 -13.71
CA THR A 294 11.68 15.89 -14.41
C THR A 294 11.57 15.72 -15.92
N LEU A 295 11.16 14.54 -16.42
CA LEU A 295 10.88 14.30 -17.83
C LEU A 295 9.81 15.26 -18.34
N ALA A 296 8.67 15.36 -17.66
CA ALA A 296 7.55 16.18 -18.07
C ALA A 296 7.90 17.68 -18.14
N PHE A 297 8.65 18.20 -17.18
CA PHE A 297 9.05 19.62 -17.16
C PHE A 297 10.12 19.95 -18.20
N ASN A 298 10.86 18.97 -18.70
CA ASN A 298 11.88 19.16 -19.73
C ASN A 298 11.41 18.78 -21.15
N ASP A 299 10.21 18.23 -21.30
CA ASP A 299 9.57 17.94 -22.58
C ASP A 299 8.23 18.68 -22.70
N ALA A 300 8.22 19.74 -23.51
CA ALA A 300 7.02 20.56 -23.71
C ALA A 300 5.83 19.77 -24.29
N ASN A 301 6.09 18.73 -25.09
CA ASN A 301 5.03 17.88 -25.65
C ASN A 301 4.39 17.03 -24.56
N LEU A 302 5.20 16.44 -23.68
CA LEU A 302 4.72 15.65 -22.55
C LEU A 302 3.97 16.52 -21.55
N LEU A 303 4.52 17.70 -21.23
CA LEU A 303 3.88 18.65 -20.31
C LEU A 303 2.50 19.12 -20.82
N SER A 304 2.36 19.31 -22.13
CA SER A 304 1.08 19.72 -22.72
C SER A 304 -0.03 18.67 -22.63
N GLN A 305 0.33 17.40 -22.42
CA GLN A 305 -0.61 16.28 -22.29
C GLN A 305 -1.09 16.08 -20.85
N ILE A 306 -0.43 16.71 -19.88
CA ILE A 306 -0.81 16.62 -18.46
C ILE A 306 -1.90 17.66 -18.17
N PRO A 307 -3.06 17.24 -17.62
CA PRO A 307 -4.11 18.17 -17.24
C PRO A 307 -3.62 19.18 -16.19
N LYS A 308 -3.80 20.47 -16.43
CA LYS A 308 -3.33 21.53 -15.52
C LYS A 308 -4.05 21.52 -14.16
N ASP A 309 -5.29 21.06 -14.15
CA ASP A 309 -6.15 21.09 -12.96
C ASP A 309 -6.00 19.83 -12.07
N ASN A 310 -5.41 18.76 -12.59
CA ASN A 310 -5.13 17.51 -11.88
C ASN A 310 -3.91 16.82 -12.50
N PRO A 311 -2.71 17.29 -12.20
CA PRO A 311 -1.47 16.68 -12.71
C PRO A 311 -1.19 15.30 -12.13
#